data_ef93d3f01d04b332d8a3fc875bdb453a
#
_entry.id   ef93d3f01d04b332d8a3fc875bdb453a
#
_cell.length_a   1.000
_cell.length_b   1.000
_cell.length_c   1.000
_cell.angle_alpha   90.00
_cell.angle_beta   90.00
_cell.angle_gamma   90.00
#
_symmetry.space_group_name_H-M   'P 1'
#
loop_
_entity.id
_entity.type
_entity.pdbx_description
1 polymer ?
#
loop_
_entity_poly.entity_id
_entity_poly.type
_entity_poly.pdbx_seq_one_letter_code
_entity_poly.pdbx_strand_id
1 'polypeptide(L)'
;MDIIPVIDILNNRVVKALKGNRQCYEPISTKLYNSTDPREIIYQIAMKYSPKIIYIADLNAIIENKVNHKFFQFIFQKYVGFLFILLRSRI
;
A
#
# COMPACT_ATOMS: atom_id res chain seq x y z
N MET A 1 -12.51 3.49 17.98
CA MET A 1 -12.44 2.39 16.99
C MET A 1 -11.14 2.54 16.20
N ASP A 2 -10.33 1.50 16.16
CA ASP A 2 -9.08 1.55 15.41
C ASP A 2 -9.31 1.29 13.92
N ILE A 3 -8.71 2.13 13.08
CA ILE A 3 -8.72 1.94 11.64
C ILE A 3 -7.44 1.19 11.27
N ILE A 4 -7.58 0.11 10.51
CA ILE A 4 -6.45 -0.64 9.98
C ILE A 4 -6.44 -0.48 8.47
N PRO A 5 -5.59 0.41 7.94
CA PRO A 5 -5.50 0.61 6.50
C PRO A 5 -4.91 -0.62 5.80
N VAL A 6 -5.43 -0.93 4.63
CA VAL A 6 -4.90 -1.97 3.74
C VAL A 6 -4.63 -1.31 2.39
N ILE A 7 -3.39 -1.40 1.94
CA ILE A 7 -2.94 -0.73 0.71
C ILE A 7 -2.37 -1.79 -0.23
N ASP A 8 -2.92 -1.87 -1.44
CA ASP A 8 -2.40 -2.74 -2.50
C ASP A 8 -1.54 -1.90 -3.44
N ILE A 9 -0.30 -2.32 -3.66
CA ILE A 9 0.63 -1.61 -4.52
C ILE A 9 1.02 -2.48 -5.71
N LEU A 10 0.84 -1.96 -6.91
CA LEU A 10 1.24 -2.60 -8.16
C LEU A 10 1.88 -1.55 -9.07
N ASN A 11 3.11 -1.84 -9.55
CA ASN A 11 3.86 -0.95 -10.43
C ASN A 11 4.00 0.47 -9.86
N ASN A 12 4.33 0.56 -8.57
CA ASN A 12 4.54 1.82 -7.84
C ASN A 12 3.29 2.69 -7.73
N ARG A 13 2.10 2.11 -7.86
CA ARG A 13 0.83 2.81 -7.67
C ARG A 13 -0.05 2.06 -6.70
N VAL A 14 -0.85 2.80 -5.93
CA VAL A 14 -1.90 2.18 -5.13
C VAL A 14 -3.04 1.81 -6.06
N VAL A 15 -3.48 0.55 -5.97
CA VAL A 15 -4.50 -0.01 -6.85
C VAL A 15 -5.62 -0.63 -6.03
N LYS A 16 -6.72 -0.94 -6.69
CA LYS A 16 -7.82 -1.72 -6.12
C LYS A 16 -8.19 -2.84 -7.07
N ALA A 17 -8.71 -3.94 -6.53
CA ALA A 17 -9.21 -5.02 -7.36
C ALA A 17 -10.47 -4.56 -8.09
N LEU A 18 -10.52 -4.74 -9.41
CA LEU A 18 -11.66 -4.35 -10.22
C LEU A 18 -12.84 -5.28 -9.91
N LYS A 19 -13.95 -4.70 -9.44
CA LYS A 19 -15.17 -5.45 -9.08
C LYS A 19 -14.89 -6.64 -8.13
N GLY A 20 -13.89 -6.49 -7.25
CA GLY A 20 -13.51 -7.57 -6.35
C GLY A 20 -12.69 -8.68 -6.98
N ASN A 21 -12.38 -8.60 -8.27
CA ASN A 21 -11.59 -9.60 -8.95
C ASN A 21 -10.10 -9.34 -8.72
N ARG A 22 -9.44 -10.22 -7.95
CA ARG A 22 -8.02 -10.10 -7.61
C ARG A 22 -7.06 -10.31 -8.78
N GLN A 23 -7.56 -10.67 -9.94
CA GLN A 23 -6.73 -10.81 -11.14
C GLN A 23 -6.72 -9.54 -11.99
N CYS A 24 -7.62 -8.59 -11.70
CA CYS A 24 -7.75 -7.34 -12.44
C CYS A 24 -7.62 -6.18 -11.47
N TYR A 25 -6.57 -5.40 -11.61
CA TYR A 25 -6.30 -4.25 -10.76
C TYR A 25 -6.30 -2.96 -11.58
N GLU A 26 -6.78 -1.88 -10.98
CA GLU A 26 -6.72 -0.55 -11.57
C GLU A 26 -6.24 0.45 -10.52
N PRO A 27 -5.60 1.58 -10.93
CA PRO A 27 -5.25 2.62 -9.96
C PRO A 27 -6.48 3.12 -9.22
N ILE A 28 -6.32 3.47 -7.95
CA ILE A 28 -7.43 4.03 -7.17
C ILE A 28 -7.83 5.39 -7.73
N SER A 29 -9.05 5.83 -7.40
CA SER A 29 -9.53 7.13 -7.82
C SER A 29 -8.71 8.25 -7.18
N THR A 30 -8.22 9.18 -8.00
CA THR A 30 -7.50 10.36 -7.52
C THR A 30 -8.40 11.33 -6.75
N LYS A 31 -9.71 11.18 -6.83
CA LYS A 31 -10.65 12.03 -6.10
C LYS A 31 -10.50 11.90 -4.58
N LEU A 32 -10.14 10.72 -4.09
CA LEU A 32 -10.04 10.47 -2.66
C LEU A 32 -8.74 11.00 -2.05
N TYR A 33 -7.62 10.78 -2.72
CA TYR A 33 -6.31 11.17 -2.20
C TYR A 33 -5.56 12.16 -3.09
N ASN A 34 -6.15 12.54 -4.21
CA ASN A 34 -5.54 13.41 -5.22
C ASN A 34 -4.20 12.86 -5.76
N SER A 35 -4.00 11.55 -5.65
CA SER A 35 -2.76 10.88 -6.09
C SER A 35 -2.97 9.38 -6.13
N THR A 36 -2.13 8.67 -6.90
CA THR A 36 -1.98 7.22 -6.83
C THR A 36 -0.59 6.83 -6.31
N ASP A 37 0.27 7.80 -6.00
CA ASP A 37 1.60 7.55 -5.47
C ASP A 37 1.50 6.97 -4.06
N PRO A 38 2.04 5.76 -3.82
CA PRO A 38 1.97 5.14 -2.51
C PRO A 38 2.58 5.98 -1.39
N ARG A 39 3.64 6.73 -1.67
CA ARG A 39 4.29 7.58 -0.67
C ARG A 39 3.35 8.67 -0.20
N GLU A 40 2.64 9.30 -1.14
CA GLU A 40 1.69 10.35 -0.83
C GLU A 40 0.49 9.82 -0.06
N ILE A 41 -0.03 8.68 -0.48
CA ILE A 41 -1.19 8.06 0.15
C ILE A 41 -0.87 7.60 1.57
N ILE A 42 0.28 6.96 1.77
CA ILE A 42 0.72 6.55 3.10
C ILE A 42 0.88 7.76 4.02
N TYR A 43 1.45 8.84 3.50
CA TYR A 43 1.58 10.09 4.25
C TYR A 43 0.22 10.62 4.70
N GLN A 44 -0.74 10.70 3.79
CA GLN A 44 -2.08 11.20 4.12
C GLN A 44 -2.78 10.30 5.14
N ILE A 45 -2.66 8.99 5.01
CA ILE A 45 -3.25 8.03 5.95
C ILE A 45 -2.58 8.16 7.33
N ALA A 46 -1.26 8.25 7.36
CA ALA A 46 -0.53 8.38 8.60
C ALA A 46 -0.91 9.66 9.36
N MET A 47 -1.04 10.77 8.64
CA MET A 47 -1.39 12.06 9.24
C MET A 47 -2.84 12.14 9.67
N LYS A 48 -3.75 11.55 8.88
CA LYS A 48 -5.18 11.65 9.14
C LYS A 48 -5.64 10.71 10.25
N TYR A 49 -5.15 9.48 10.25
CA TYR A 49 -5.68 8.42 11.13
C TYR A 49 -4.71 7.97 12.20
N SER A 50 -3.43 8.28 12.09
CA SER A 50 -2.37 7.78 12.99
C SER A 50 -2.56 6.31 13.34
N PRO A 51 -2.68 5.41 12.35
CA PRO A 51 -2.97 4.01 12.62
C PRO A 51 -1.80 3.33 13.31
N LYS A 52 -2.08 2.32 14.13
CA LYS A 52 -1.04 1.53 14.77
C LYS A 52 -0.39 0.56 13.80
N ILE A 53 -1.17 0.06 12.85
CA ILE A 53 -0.72 -0.94 11.88
C ILE A 53 -1.20 -0.52 10.50
N ILE A 54 -0.32 -0.64 9.51
CA ILE A 54 -0.66 -0.46 8.09
C ILE A 54 -0.29 -1.75 7.36
N TYR A 55 -1.26 -2.36 6.69
CA TYR A 55 -1.02 -3.54 5.86
C TYR A 55 -0.76 -3.11 4.43
N ILE A 56 0.32 -3.63 3.84
CA ILE A 56 0.66 -3.36 2.45
C ILE A 56 0.80 -4.68 1.70
N ALA A 57 0.03 -4.85 0.63
CA ALA A 57 0.19 -5.96 -0.29
C ALA A 57 1.11 -5.53 -1.42
N ASP A 58 2.28 -6.16 -1.49
CA ASP A 58 3.26 -5.93 -2.55
C ASP A 58 2.91 -6.84 -3.73
N LEU A 59 2.04 -6.35 -4.62
CA LEU A 59 1.50 -7.17 -5.70
C LEU A 59 2.56 -7.54 -6.74
N ASN A 60 3.57 -6.72 -6.96
CA ASN A 60 4.67 -7.12 -7.84
C ASN A 60 5.41 -8.33 -7.30
N ALA A 61 5.60 -8.42 -5.99
CA ALA A 61 6.21 -9.59 -5.39
C ALA A 61 5.28 -10.82 -5.45
N ILE A 62 3.98 -10.60 -5.18
CA ILE A 62 2.99 -11.68 -5.16
C ILE A 62 2.75 -12.25 -6.55
N ILE A 63 2.58 -11.39 -7.55
CA ILE A 63 2.19 -11.78 -8.92
C ILE A 63 3.41 -12.07 -9.77
N GLU A 64 4.45 -11.25 -9.70
CA GLU A 64 5.60 -11.28 -10.61
C GLU A 64 6.89 -11.73 -9.94
N ASN A 65 6.89 -11.98 -8.63
CA ASN A 65 8.07 -12.32 -7.85
C ASN A 65 9.17 -11.23 -7.92
N LYS A 66 8.76 -9.97 -8.00
CA LYS A 66 9.65 -8.81 -8.04
C LYS A 66 9.42 -7.92 -6.84
N VAL A 67 10.45 -7.63 -6.06
CA VAL A 67 10.34 -6.83 -4.84
C VAL A 67 11.06 -5.50 -5.03
N ASN A 68 10.37 -4.41 -4.71
CA ASN A 68 10.97 -3.07 -4.72
C ASN A 68 11.54 -2.74 -3.34
N HIS A 69 12.74 -3.24 -3.07
CA HIS A 69 13.40 -3.08 -1.77
C HIS A 69 13.65 -1.61 -1.41
N LYS A 70 14.04 -0.79 -2.38
CA LYS A 70 14.34 0.62 -2.13
C LYS A 70 13.13 1.40 -1.66
N PHE A 71 11.97 1.15 -2.28
CA PHE A 71 10.72 1.81 -1.90
C PHE A 71 10.34 1.47 -0.46
N PHE A 72 10.34 0.17 -0.12
CA PHE A 72 9.94 -0.24 1.22
C PHE A 72 10.94 0.19 2.29
N GLN A 73 12.22 0.17 1.98
CA GLN A 73 13.24 0.69 2.88
C GLN A 73 13.01 2.17 3.18
N PHE A 74 12.70 2.97 2.16
CA PHE A 74 12.38 4.38 2.32
C PHE A 74 11.17 4.58 3.25
N ILE A 75 10.10 3.84 3.01
CA ILE A 75 8.88 3.94 3.81
C ILE A 75 9.14 3.57 5.27
N PHE A 76 9.84 2.46 5.51
CA PHE A 76 10.09 2.01 6.88
C PHE A 76 11.01 2.95 7.64
N GLN A 77 11.97 3.58 6.99
CA GLN A 77 12.84 4.56 7.62
C GLN A 77 12.10 5.87 7.92
N LYS A 78 11.21 6.30 7.04
CA LYS A 78 10.47 7.54 7.21
C LYS A 78 9.42 7.44 8.31
N TYR A 79 8.76 6.30 8.43
CA TYR A 79 7.63 6.12 9.36
C TYR A 79 8.01 5.18 10.51
N VAL A 80 9.05 5.52 11.26
CA VAL A 80 9.55 4.76 12.39
C VAL A 80 8.47 4.75 13.44
N GLY A 81 7.67 4.81 13.90
CA GLY A 81 6.63 4.74 14.91
C GLY A 81 5.41 3.97 14.46
N PHE A 82 5.37 3.57 13.19
CA PHE A 82 4.25 2.80 12.65
C PHE A 82 4.67 1.36 12.41
N LEU A 83 3.76 0.45 12.65
CA LEU A 83 3.99 -0.96 12.33
C LEU A 83 3.44 -1.25 10.94
N PHE A 84 4.30 -1.76 10.05
CA PHE A 84 3.89 -2.19 8.73
C PHE A 84 3.90 -3.70 8.64
N ILE A 85 2.84 -4.27 8.08
CA ILE A 85 2.79 -5.69 7.75
C ILE A 85 2.76 -5.82 6.24
N LEU A 86 3.76 -6.52 5.72
CA LEU A 86 4.01 -6.62 4.29
C LEU A 86 3.63 -8.00 3.79
N LEU A 87 2.68 -8.05 2.87
CA LEU A 87 2.27 -9.28 2.22
C LEU A 87 3.00 -9.40 0.88
N ARG A 88 3.86 -10.39 0.75
CA ARG A 88 4.72 -10.58 -0.42
C ARG A 88 4.59 -11.95 -1.08
N SER A 89 3.70 -12.79 -0.59
CA SER A 89 3.50 -14.11 -1.16
C SER A 89 2.04 -14.52 -1.03
N ARG A 90 1.60 -15.38 -1.93
CA ARG A 90 0.30 -16.03 -1.83
C ARG A 90 0.40 -17.15 -0.81
N ILE A 91 -0.61 -17.23 0.01
CA ILE A 91 -0.71 -18.29 0.99
C ILE A 91 -1.74 -19.30 0.51
#